data_08b68d5d40da7f74c9344f47ee740eaf
#
_entry.id   08b68d5d40da7f74c9344f47ee740eaf
#
_cell.length_a   1.000
_cell.length_b   1.000
_cell.length_c   1.000
_cell.angle_alpha   90.00
_cell.angle_beta   90.00
_cell.angle_gamma   90.00
#
_symmetry.space_group_name_H-M   'P 1'
#
loop_
_entity.id
_entity.type
_entity.pdbx_description
1 polymer ?
#
loop_
_entity_poly.entity_id
_entity_poly.type
_entity_poly.pdbx_seq_one_letter_code
_entity_poly.pdbx_strand_id
1 'polypeptide(L)'
;MVKIIQNCGYLGMGIMGASMAANLARSSKADVSIWNRQPASAASQAGIQKATEAGARWVPDLAEIGAHSDIVFTCLGDEKDVEQVIIGDLAPHLRSGTIVVDFSTIGPESARTLAAALQKKSCVFLDAPVTGGDVGARNGTLTIMVGGDRVAYDAALPLLQHMGKNVHHCGEPGSGQAMKMVNQILCAVNLVSVCEAFKAARDLDIDPVKVVDILENGAGGSWALTNLGRRINNGDLKPAFSIKHMLKDLRLVFENLDHTA
;
A
#
# COMPACT_ATOMS: atom_id res chain seq x y z
N MET A 1 21.75 -4.75 18.82
CA MET A 1 20.58 -4.25 19.57
C MET A 1 19.53 -3.84 18.55
N VAL A 2 18.29 -4.30 18.68
CA VAL A 2 17.18 -3.87 17.82
C VAL A 2 16.92 -2.39 18.11
N LYS A 3 16.89 -1.55 17.09
CA LYS A 3 16.58 -0.11 17.22
C LYS A 3 15.16 0.02 17.76
N ILE A 4 14.99 0.66 18.91
CA ILE A 4 13.64 0.98 19.42
C ILE A 4 13.13 2.15 18.61
N ILE A 5 12.04 1.94 17.88
CA ILE A 5 11.35 2.97 17.11
C ILE A 5 10.28 3.60 18.00
N GLN A 6 10.40 4.89 18.26
CA GLN A 6 9.48 5.65 19.10
C GLN A 6 8.68 6.68 18.28
N ASN A 7 9.31 7.30 17.28
CA ASN A 7 8.71 8.36 16.48
C ASN A 7 8.50 7.91 15.06
N CYS A 8 7.24 7.92 14.62
CA CYS A 8 6.82 7.54 13.28
C CYS A 8 6.29 8.75 12.52
N GLY A 9 6.82 8.99 11.30
CA GLY A 9 6.17 9.83 10.32
C GLY A 9 5.23 9.00 9.43
N TYR A 10 4.10 9.55 9.00
CA TYR A 10 3.24 8.94 7.99
C TYR A 10 2.80 9.97 6.96
N LEU A 11 3.15 9.76 5.68
CA LEU A 11 2.92 10.69 4.59
C LEU A 11 1.89 10.13 3.61
N GLY A 12 0.87 10.95 3.29
CA GLY A 12 -0.17 10.58 2.34
C GLY A 12 -1.45 10.08 3.02
N MET A 13 -2.41 11.00 3.17
CA MET A 13 -3.71 10.77 3.84
C MET A 13 -4.82 10.46 2.84
N GLY A 14 -4.53 9.66 1.81
CA GLY A 14 -5.53 9.10 0.90
C GLY A 14 -6.33 7.96 1.54
N ILE A 15 -7.17 7.28 0.76
CA ILE A 15 -8.07 6.20 1.21
C ILE A 15 -7.31 5.10 1.98
N MET A 16 -6.18 4.66 1.43
CA MET A 16 -5.33 3.62 2.03
C MET A 16 -4.52 4.18 3.19
N GLY A 17 -3.74 5.23 2.93
CA GLY A 17 -2.78 5.80 3.90
C GLY A 17 -3.45 6.28 5.18
N ALA A 18 -4.58 6.97 5.10
CA ALA A 18 -5.32 7.42 6.29
C ALA A 18 -5.78 6.26 7.18
N SER A 19 -6.19 5.14 6.58
CA SER A 19 -6.63 3.95 7.33
C SER A 19 -5.44 3.25 7.99
N MET A 20 -4.33 3.14 7.28
CA MET A 20 -3.09 2.54 7.78
C MET A 20 -2.48 3.40 8.89
N ALA A 21 -2.40 4.71 8.71
CA ALA A 21 -1.94 5.66 9.73
C ALA A 21 -2.81 5.61 11.00
N ALA A 22 -4.15 5.53 10.84
CA ALA A 22 -5.05 5.41 11.97
C ALA A 22 -4.86 4.09 12.74
N ASN A 23 -4.63 2.97 12.05
CA ASN A 23 -4.35 1.69 12.71
C ASN A 23 -3.01 1.73 13.45
N LEU A 24 -1.99 2.33 12.84
CA LEU A 24 -0.68 2.51 13.47
C LEU A 24 -0.80 3.36 14.74
N ALA A 25 -1.45 4.52 14.67
CA ALA A 25 -1.61 5.44 15.80
C ALA A 25 -2.41 4.83 16.96
N ARG A 26 -3.49 4.07 16.65
CA ARG A 26 -4.34 3.45 17.66
C ARG A 26 -3.67 2.29 18.39
N SER A 27 -2.87 1.52 17.70
CA SER A 27 -2.42 0.20 18.15
C SER A 27 -0.95 0.15 18.53
N SER A 28 -0.11 1.05 18.01
CA SER A 28 1.31 1.12 18.38
C SER A 28 1.51 1.97 19.65
N LYS A 29 2.68 1.83 20.27
CA LYS A 29 3.12 2.71 21.36
C LYS A 29 3.98 3.86 20.85
N ALA A 30 4.14 4.01 19.54
CA ALA A 30 4.93 5.05 18.93
C ALA A 30 4.12 6.35 18.77
N ASP A 31 4.80 7.48 18.84
CA ASP A 31 4.23 8.78 18.49
C ASP A 31 4.12 8.89 16.97
N VAL A 32 2.91 9.02 16.46
CA VAL A 32 2.64 9.07 15.02
C VAL A 32 2.34 10.49 14.58
N SER A 33 3.22 11.06 13.76
CA SER A 33 3.02 12.36 13.09
C SER A 33 2.60 12.13 11.64
N ILE A 34 1.55 12.84 11.20
CA ILE A 34 1.02 12.67 9.84
C ILE A 34 1.14 13.94 9.01
N TRP A 35 1.31 13.76 7.71
CA TRP A 35 1.40 14.84 6.72
C TRP A 35 0.71 14.49 5.41
N ASN A 36 0.25 15.51 4.69
CA ASN A 36 -0.28 15.36 3.34
C ASN A 36 0.02 16.59 2.49
N ARG A 37 0.41 16.40 1.23
CA ARG A 37 0.82 17.46 0.30
C ARG A 37 -0.31 18.47 0.00
N GLN A 38 -1.54 18.00 -0.07
CA GLN A 38 -2.73 18.82 -0.36
C GLN A 38 -3.74 18.74 0.79
N PRO A 39 -3.46 19.34 1.95
CA PRO A 39 -4.30 19.16 3.13
C PRO A 39 -5.69 19.79 2.98
N ALA A 40 -5.85 20.79 2.11
CA ALA A 40 -7.10 21.52 1.93
C ALA A 40 -8.17 20.78 1.10
N SER A 41 -7.81 19.69 0.39
CA SER A 41 -8.81 18.92 -0.35
C SER A 41 -9.75 18.17 0.61
N ALA A 42 -11.04 18.05 0.28
CA ALA A 42 -12.02 17.35 1.12
C ALA A 42 -11.61 15.90 1.45
N ALA A 43 -11.04 15.19 0.47
CA ALA A 43 -10.57 13.82 0.68
C ALA A 43 -9.39 13.76 1.67
N SER A 44 -8.45 14.72 1.58
CA SER A 44 -7.33 14.82 2.51
C SER A 44 -7.78 15.19 3.91
N GLN A 45 -8.71 16.14 4.04
CA GLN A 45 -9.26 16.53 5.34
C GLN A 45 -9.93 15.37 6.06
N ALA A 46 -10.77 14.60 5.35
CA ALA A 46 -11.37 13.39 5.91
C ALA A 46 -10.31 12.34 6.34
N GLY A 47 -9.24 12.18 5.56
CA GLY A 47 -8.14 11.29 5.90
C GLY A 47 -7.34 11.76 7.11
N ILE A 48 -7.02 13.06 7.18
CA ILE A 48 -6.33 13.69 8.32
C ILE A 48 -7.19 13.54 9.58
N GLN A 49 -8.48 13.87 9.51
CA GLN A 49 -9.41 13.73 10.62
C GLN A 49 -9.44 12.29 11.14
N LYS A 50 -9.57 11.31 10.24
CA LYS A 50 -9.58 9.89 10.60
C LYS A 50 -8.34 9.46 11.37
N ALA A 51 -7.16 9.91 10.94
CA ALA A 51 -5.90 9.56 11.59
C ALA A 51 -5.72 10.29 12.93
N THR A 52 -6.14 11.57 13.02
CA THR A 52 -6.05 12.34 14.27
C THR A 52 -7.02 11.85 15.33
N GLU A 53 -8.23 11.45 14.96
CA GLU A 53 -9.19 10.79 15.87
C GLU A 53 -8.64 9.46 16.41
N ALA A 54 -7.72 8.82 15.69
CA ALA A 54 -7.04 7.60 16.13
C ALA A 54 -5.79 7.86 17.00
N GLY A 55 -5.42 9.13 17.22
CA GLY A 55 -4.29 9.54 18.06
C GLY A 55 -3.07 10.04 17.30
N ALA A 56 -3.10 10.13 15.96
CA ALA A 56 -2.00 10.72 15.21
C ALA A 56 -1.98 12.27 15.33
N ARG A 57 -0.78 12.84 15.32
CA ARG A 57 -0.58 14.30 15.36
C ARG A 57 -0.40 14.84 13.94
N TRP A 58 -1.26 15.78 13.54
CA TRP A 58 -1.06 16.53 12.31
C TRP A 58 0.14 17.46 12.39
N VAL A 59 1.04 17.40 11.41
CA VAL A 59 2.24 18.22 11.28
C VAL A 59 2.26 18.84 9.88
N PRO A 60 2.12 20.18 9.74
CA PRO A 60 2.11 20.83 8.44
C PRO A 60 3.51 20.92 7.80
N ASP A 61 4.56 20.90 8.60
CA ASP A 61 5.94 20.99 8.14
C ASP A 61 6.58 19.61 8.00
N LEU A 62 6.87 19.21 6.76
CA LEU A 62 7.53 17.95 6.45
C LEU A 62 8.95 17.88 7.02
N ALA A 63 9.62 19.02 7.15
CA ALA A 63 10.95 19.08 7.75
C ALA A 63 10.93 18.63 9.22
N GLU A 64 9.89 19.00 9.97
CA GLU A 64 9.70 18.55 11.36
C GLU A 64 9.57 17.03 11.43
N ILE A 65 8.79 16.42 10.52
CA ILE A 65 8.67 14.95 10.46
C ILE A 65 10.02 14.30 10.15
N GLY A 66 10.73 14.80 9.13
CA GLY A 66 12.04 14.26 8.76
C GLY A 66 13.06 14.33 9.90
N ALA A 67 13.10 15.46 10.61
CA ALA A 67 14.05 15.70 11.70
C ALA A 67 13.78 14.88 12.96
N HIS A 68 12.56 14.41 13.20
CA HIS A 68 12.21 13.76 14.46
C HIS A 68 11.86 12.27 14.32
N SER A 69 11.59 11.78 13.10
CA SER A 69 11.16 10.38 12.91
C SER A 69 12.34 9.40 12.94
N ASP A 70 12.12 8.24 13.56
CA ASP A 70 12.99 7.07 13.47
C ASP A 70 12.65 6.24 12.22
N ILE A 71 11.38 6.24 11.84
CA ILE A 71 10.82 5.61 10.66
C ILE A 71 9.77 6.52 10.01
N VAL A 72 9.76 6.58 8.67
CA VAL A 72 8.76 7.32 7.92
C VAL A 72 8.06 6.36 6.96
N PHE A 73 6.74 6.25 7.08
CA PHE A 73 5.88 5.52 6.17
C PHE A 73 5.31 6.45 5.11
N THR A 74 5.20 5.98 3.87
CA THR A 74 4.60 6.74 2.78
C THR A 74 3.55 5.92 2.05
N CYS A 75 2.46 6.56 1.62
CA CYS A 75 1.43 5.95 0.76
C CYS A 75 0.93 7.04 -0.20
N LEU A 76 1.59 7.16 -1.34
CA LEU A 76 1.47 8.28 -2.27
C LEU A 76 0.86 7.84 -3.61
N GLY A 77 0.86 8.73 -4.59
CA GLY A 77 0.24 8.52 -5.89
C GLY A 77 1.04 7.65 -6.85
N ASP A 78 1.75 8.28 -7.76
CA ASP A 78 2.58 7.63 -8.77
C ASP A 78 4.09 7.78 -8.46
N GLU A 79 4.94 7.25 -9.34
CA GLU A 79 6.40 7.28 -9.17
C GLU A 79 6.95 8.70 -9.00
N LYS A 80 6.42 9.66 -9.77
CA LYS A 80 6.86 11.07 -9.71
C LYS A 80 6.51 11.70 -8.37
N ASP A 81 5.31 11.40 -7.86
CA ASP A 81 4.88 11.84 -6.53
C ASP A 81 5.77 11.26 -5.43
N VAL A 82 6.11 9.98 -5.54
CA VAL A 82 6.97 9.27 -4.57
C VAL A 82 8.37 9.85 -4.60
N GLU A 83 8.97 10.00 -5.77
CA GLU A 83 10.31 10.58 -5.94
C GLU A 83 10.39 12.01 -5.41
N GLN A 84 9.43 12.88 -5.80
CA GLN A 84 9.39 14.27 -5.34
C GLN A 84 9.28 14.36 -3.82
N VAL A 85 8.34 13.60 -3.21
CA VAL A 85 8.12 13.69 -1.77
C VAL A 85 9.27 13.07 -0.99
N ILE A 86 9.76 11.89 -1.39
CA ILE A 86 10.79 11.20 -0.63
C ILE A 86 12.16 11.84 -0.83
N ILE A 87 12.57 12.09 -2.08
CA ILE A 87 13.93 12.59 -2.38
C ILE A 87 13.98 14.11 -2.36
N GLY A 88 12.99 14.77 -2.98
CA GLY A 88 12.97 16.24 -3.09
C GLY A 88 12.64 16.91 -1.77
N ASP A 89 11.57 16.47 -1.10
CA ASP A 89 11.01 17.22 0.01
C ASP A 89 11.42 16.65 1.39
N LEU A 90 11.47 15.31 1.56
CA LEU A 90 11.73 14.68 2.85
C LEU A 90 13.22 14.42 3.12
N ALA A 91 13.94 13.86 2.14
CA ALA A 91 15.32 13.39 2.33
C ALA A 91 16.31 14.48 2.81
N PRO A 92 16.16 15.78 2.47
CA PRO A 92 17.01 16.83 3.03
C PRO A 92 16.95 16.96 4.55
N HIS A 93 15.86 16.52 5.16
CA HIS A 93 15.56 16.69 6.58
C HIS A 93 15.72 15.39 7.39
N LEU A 94 15.96 14.24 6.73
CA LEU A 94 16.13 12.96 7.42
C LEU A 94 17.40 12.89 8.23
N ARG A 95 17.29 12.29 9.40
CA ARG A 95 18.46 11.93 10.23
C ARG A 95 19.11 10.65 9.70
N SER A 96 20.43 10.56 9.86
CA SER A 96 21.14 9.29 9.58
C SER A 96 20.51 8.13 10.37
N GLY A 97 20.34 6.99 9.70
CA GLY A 97 19.72 5.79 10.26
C GLY A 97 18.19 5.80 10.26
N THR A 98 17.53 6.82 9.68
CA THR A 98 16.06 6.78 9.48
C THR A 98 15.71 5.69 8.45
N ILE A 99 14.64 4.95 8.73
CA ILE A 99 14.05 3.97 7.81
C ILE A 99 12.88 4.66 7.07
N VAL A 100 12.84 4.57 5.75
CA VAL A 100 11.71 5.03 4.93
C VAL A 100 11.03 3.81 4.33
N VAL A 101 9.73 3.65 4.56
CA VAL A 101 8.93 2.51 4.08
C VAL A 101 7.84 3.03 3.16
N ASP A 102 7.89 2.67 1.89
CA ASP A 102 6.91 3.13 0.90
C ASP A 102 5.91 2.05 0.52
N PHE A 103 4.63 2.31 0.80
CA PHE A 103 3.50 1.44 0.44
C PHE A 103 2.94 1.72 -0.95
N SER A 104 3.45 2.72 -1.64
CA SER A 104 2.99 3.08 -2.99
C SER A 104 3.32 1.98 -3.99
N THR A 105 2.55 1.89 -5.07
CA THR A 105 2.87 0.99 -6.18
C THR A 105 3.64 1.77 -7.25
N ILE A 106 4.93 1.46 -7.33
CA ILE A 106 5.91 2.01 -8.26
C ILE A 106 6.65 0.86 -8.97
N GLY A 107 7.53 1.16 -9.91
CA GLY A 107 8.36 0.13 -10.55
C GLY A 107 9.48 -0.38 -9.63
N PRO A 108 9.95 -1.64 -9.82
CA PRO A 108 11.10 -2.17 -9.08
C PRO A 108 12.37 -1.34 -9.26
N GLU A 109 12.59 -0.78 -10.45
CA GLU A 109 13.76 0.06 -10.73
C GLU A 109 13.70 1.39 -9.99
N SER A 110 12.50 2.02 -9.93
CA SER A 110 12.27 3.22 -9.13
C SER A 110 12.54 2.96 -7.65
N ALA A 111 12.11 1.81 -7.13
CA ALA A 111 12.41 1.42 -5.75
C ALA A 111 13.92 1.26 -5.50
N ARG A 112 14.67 0.64 -6.42
CA ARG A 112 16.14 0.54 -6.33
C ARG A 112 16.82 1.91 -6.38
N THR A 113 16.33 2.80 -7.22
CA THR A 113 16.84 4.18 -7.34
C THR A 113 16.64 4.96 -6.04
N LEU A 114 15.44 4.87 -5.44
CA LEU A 114 15.13 5.48 -4.14
C LEU A 114 16.02 4.91 -3.02
N ALA A 115 16.21 3.59 -2.99
CA ALA A 115 17.08 2.93 -2.02
C ALA A 115 18.53 3.44 -2.13
N ALA A 116 19.07 3.51 -3.34
CA ALA A 116 20.43 4.01 -3.58
C ALA A 116 20.57 5.49 -3.22
N ALA A 117 19.55 6.31 -3.48
CA ALA A 117 19.56 7.73 -3.14
C ALA A 117 19.55 7.96 -1.62
N LEU A 118 18.70 7.23 -0.88
CA LEU A 118 18.62 7.32 0.58
C LEU A 118 19.84 6.74 1.28
N GLN A 119 20.45 5.68 0.72
CA GLN A 119 21.70 5.12 1.23
C GLN A 119 22.83 6.15 1.25
N LYS A 120 22.94 7.04 0.23
CA LYS A 120 23.91 8.15 0.22
C LYS A 120 23.74 9.12 1.38
N LYS A 121 22.57 9.13 2.02
CA LYS A 121 22.26 9.92 3.22
C LYS A 121 22.32 9.10 4.51
N SER A 122 22.86 7.88 4.44
CA SER A 122 22.88 6.92 5.55
C SER A 122 21.47 6.61 6.08
N CYS A 123 20.46 6.65 5.22
CA CYS A 123 19.09 6.22 5.48
C CYS A 123 18.79 4.92 4.74
N VAL A 124 17.81 4.17 5.19
CA VAL A 124 17.41 2.89 4.59
C VAL A 124 16.03 3.03 3.95
N PHE A 125 15.86 2.49 2.75
CA PHE A 125 14.58 2.41 2.06
C PHE A 125 14.06 0.98 2.02
N LEU A 126 12.77 0.82 2.29
CA LEU A 126 12.02 -0.42 2.10
C LEU A 126 10.85 -0.15 1.16
N ASP A 127 10.76 -0.84 0.05
CA ASP A 127 9.56 -0.89 -0.77
C ASP A 127 8.59 -1.91 -0.17
N ALA A 128 7.38 -1.49 0.13
CA ALA A 128 6.43 -2.28 0.90
C ALA A 128 5.00 -2.25 0.33
N PRO A 129 4.80 -2.43 -0.99
CA PRO A 129 3.47 -2.39 -1.57
C PRO A 129 2.54 -3.40 -0.93
N VAL A 130 1.23 -3.10 -0.99
CA VAL A 130 0.20 -3.81 -0.26
C VAL A 130 -0.87 -4.41 -1.17
N THR A 131 -1.54 -5.46 -0.67
CA THR A 131 -2.76 -6.00 -1.26
C THR A 131 -3.79 -6.32 -0.18
N GLY A 132 -5.10 -6.30 -0.55
CA GLY A 132 -6.23 -6.46 0.37
C GLY A 132 -7.24 -5.30 0.30
N GLY A 133 -6.95 -4.28 -0.53
CA GLY A 133 -7.84 -3.15 -0.81
C GLY A 133 -8.10 -2.25 0.40
N ASP A 134 -9.09 -1.37 0.25
CA ASP A 134 -9.50 -0.42 1.28
C ASP A 134 -10.08 -1.11 2.53
N VAL A 135 -10.72 -2.26 2.35
CA VAL A 135 -11.22 -3.09 3.46
C VAL A 135 -10.06 -3.61 4.30
N GLY A 136 -9.02 -4.17 3.65
CA GLY A 136 -7.82 -4.63 4.34
C GLY A 136 -7.09 -3.51 5.06
N ALA A 137 -7.02 -2.31 4.46
CA ALA A 137 -6.42 -1.14 5.08
C ALA A 137 -7.20 -0.68 6.33
N ARG A 138 -8.54 -0.66 6.28
CA ARG A 138 -9.38 -0.31 7.44
C ARG A 138 -9.24 -1.30 8.59
N ASN A 139 -9.17 -2.58 8.27
CA ASN A 139 -9.17 -3.66 9.26
C ASN A 139 -7.78 -4.04 9.77
N GLY A 140 -6.69 -3.43 9.23
CA GLY A 140 -5.32 -3.82 9.55
C GLY A 140 -4.96 -5.24 9.09
N THR A 141 -5.59 -5.71 8.00
CA THR A 141 -5.45 -7.10 7.52
C THR A 141 -4.78 -7.19 6.15
N LEU A 142 -4.06 -6.15 5.76
CA LEU A 142 -3.32 -6.15 4.49
C LEU A 142 -2.27 -7.26 4.44
N THR A 143 -1.96 -7.70 3.24
CA THR A 143 -0.71 -8.38 2.96
C THR A 143 0.29 -7.34 2.48
N ILE A 144 1.46 -7.28 3.12
CA ILE A 144 2.52 -6.32 2.87
C ILE A 144 3.74 -7.10 2.32
N MET A 145 4.20 -6.70 1.14
CA MET A 145 5.31 -7.35 0.43
C MET A 145 6.54 -6.44 0.51
N VAL A 146 7.52 -6.77 1.37
CA VAL A 146 8.63 -5.85 1.68
C VAL A 146 9.89 -6.27 0.95
N GLY A 147 10.46 -5.35 0.18
CA GLY A 147 11.80 -5.45 -0.39
C GLY A 147 12.76 -4.50 0.33
N GLY A 148 14.03 -4.90 0.46
CA GLY A 148 15.09 -4.11 1.05
C GLY A 148 15.86 -4.79 2.16
N ASP A 149 16.66 -4.02 2.89
CA ASP A 149 17.55 -4.50 3.94
C ASP A 149 16.82 -5.31 5.02
N ARG A 150 17.32 -6.50 5.31
CA ARG A 150 16.70 -7.43 6.27
C ARG A 150 16.67 -6.89 7.70
N VAL A 151 17.70 -6.16 8.12
CA VAL A 151 17.77 -5.61 9.48
C VAL A 151 16.74 -4.50 9.65
N ALA A 152 16.60 -3.65 8.63
CA ALA A 152 15.58 -2.60 8.61
C ALA A 152 14.16 -3.19 8.56
N TYR A 153 13.94 -4.26 7.79
CA TYR A 153 12.68 -5.00 7.81
C TYR A 153 12.33 -5.54 9.19
N ASP A 154 13.27 -6.22 9.85
CA ASP A 154 13.05 -6.79 11.17
C ASP A 154 12.77 -5.70 12.22
N ALA A 155 13.37 -4.52 12.09
CA ALA A 155 13.09 -3.36 12.94
C ALA A 155 11.69 -2.74 12.66
N ALA A 156 11.25 -2.69 11.40
CA ALA A 156 9.95 -2.15 11.00
C ALA A 156 8.78 -3.13 11.24
N LEU A 157 9.05 -4.44 11.26
CA LEU A 157 8.03 -5.50 11.31
C LEU A 157 6.97 -5.31 12.42
N PRO A 158 7.32 -4.97 13.68
CA PRO A 158 6.33 -4.77 14.72
C PRO A 158 5.32 -3.66 14.39
N LEU A 159 5.75 -2.61 13.69
CA LEU A 159 4.88 -1.51 13.26
C LEU A 159 4.04 -1.89 12.04
N LEU A 160 4.63 -2.60 11.08
CA LEU A 160 3.94 -3.10 9.90
C LEU A 160 2.76 -4.02 10.27
N GLN A 161 2.91 -4.81 11.33
CA GLN A 161 1.88 -5.72 11.84
C GLN A 161 0.62 -5.02 12.38
N HIS A 162 0.67 -3.71 12.66
CA HIS A 162 -0.54 -2.93 12.96
C HIS A 162 -1.36 -2.56 11.72
N MET A 163 -0.75 -2.62 10.54
CA MET A 163 -1.37 -2.26 9.27
C MET A 163 -1.70 -3.47 8.38
N GLY A 164 -0.99 -4.57 8.58
CA GLY A 164 -1.16 -5.81 7.82
C GLY A 164 -0.97 -7.06 8.66
N LYS A 165 -1.81 -8.06 8.41
CA LYS A 165 -1.74 -9.35 9.12
C LYS A 165 -0.64 -10.26 8.55
N ASN A 166 -0.38 -10.15 7.25
CA ASN A 166 0.60 -10.96 6.53
C ASN A 166 1.72 -10.03 6.03
N VAL A 167 2.88 -10.06 6.66
CA VAL A 167 4.03 -9.23 6.31
C VAL A 167 5.18 -10.13 5.89
N HIS A 168 5.65 -9.98 4.65
CA HIS A 168 6.64 -10.86 4.07
C HIS A 168 7.85 -10.07 3.56
N HIS A 169 9.04 -10.51 3.91
CA HIS A 169 10.28 -10.03 3.30
C HIS A 169 10.49 -10.76 1.96
N CYS A 170 10.49 -10.02 0.87
CA CYS A 170 10.54 -10.57 -0.49
C CYS A 170 11.97 -10.64 -1.07
N GLY A 171 12.94 -9.99 -0.43
CA GLY A 171 14.33 -9.94 -0.89
C GLY A 171 14.89 -8.52 -0.91
N GLU A 172 15.84 -8.26 -1.81
CA GLU A 172 16.55 -6.99 -1.99
C GLU A 172 15.59 -5.84 -2.42
N PRO A 173 16.04 -4.56 -2.41
CA PRO A 173 15.23 -3.44 -2.87
C PRO A 173 14.59 -3.66 -4.24
N GLY A 174 13.29 -3.38 -4.34
CA GLY A 174 12.47 -3.62 -5.53
C GLY A 174 11.78 -4.98 -5.58
N SER A 175 12.13 -5.93 -4.67
CA SER A 175 11.49 -7.26 -4.66
C SER A 175 10.04 -7.22 -4.19
N GLY A 176 9.69 -6.30 -3.31
CA GLY A 176 8.29 -6.06 -2.92
C GLY A 176 7.47 -5.58 -4.11
N GLN A 177 7.99 -4.63 -4.88
CA GLN A 177 7.34 -4.11 -6.09
C GLN A 177 7.23 -5.19 -7.17
N ALA A 178 8.27 -6.00 -7.38
CA ALA A 178 8.19 -7.13 -8.31
C ALA A 178 7.09 -8.13 -7.91
N MET A 179 6.98 -8.46 -6.62
CA MET A 179 5.89 -9.31 -6.11
C MET A 179 4.52 -8.63 -6.30
N LYS A 180 4.44 -7.31 -6.12
CA LYS A 180 3.21 -6.55 -6.38
C LYS A 180 2.80 -6.61 -7.85
N MET A 181 3.72 -6.57 -8.79
CA MET A 181 3.41 -6.72 -10.22
C MET A 181 2.75 -8.08 -10.51
N VAL A 182 3.29 -9.16 -9.98
CA VAL A 182 2.68 -10.50 -10.09
C VAL A 182 1.28 -10.50 -9.49
N ASN A 183 1.11 -9.89 -8.31
CA ASN A 183 -0.21 -9.73 -7.70
C ASN A 183 -1.20 -8.97 -8.59
N GLN A 184 -0.76 -7.90 -9.27
CA GLN A 184 -1.66 -7.09 -10.10
C GLN A 184 -2.13 -7.82 -11.37
N ILE A 185 -1.31 -8.69 -11.95
CA ILE A 185 -1.74 -9.61 -13.01
C ILE A 185 -2.90 -10.49 -12.51
N LEU A 186 -2.71 -11.14 -11.36
CA LEU A 186 -3.74 -12.00 -10.75
C LEU A 186 -5.02 -11.20 -10.44
N CYS A 187 -4.89 -10.01 -9.87
CA CYS A 187 -6.04 -9.16 -9.55
C CYS A 187 -6.84 -8.77 -10.80
N ALA A 188 -6.16 -8.37 -11.87
CA ALA A 188 -6.82 -7.94 -13.12
C ALA A 188 -7.52 -9.11 -13.82
N VAL A 189 -6.82 -10.24 -13.98
CA VAL A 189 -7.38 -11.42 -14.66
C VAL A 189 -8.53 -12.02 -13.85
N ASN A 190 -8.39 -12.13 -12.53
CA ASN A 190 -9.48 -12.61 -11.68
C ASN A 190 -10.72 -11.72 -11.73
N LEU A 191 -10.57 -10.40 -11.82
CA LEU A 191 -11.72 -9.51 -11.94
C LEU A 191 -12.43 -9.70 -13.29
N VAL A 192 -11.68 -9.82 -14.38
CA VAL A 192 -12.26 -10.12 -15.70
C VAL A 192 -12.99 -11.46 -15.68
N SER A 193 -12.38 -12.50 -15.11
CA SER A 193 -13.00 -13.84 -15.04
C SER A 193 -14.31 -13.84 -14.25
N VAL A 194 -14.43 -13.05 -13.18
CA VAL A 194 -15.69 -12.88 -12.43
C VAL A 194 -16.77 -12.22 -13.30
N CYS A 195 -16.42 -11.19 -14.05
CA CYS A 195 -17.37 -10.51 -14.94
C CYS A 195 -17.88 -11.45 -16.05
N GLU A 196 -16.99 -12.21 -16.68
CA GLU A 196 -17.34 -13.20 -17.71
C GLU A 196 -18.18 -14.35 -17.14
N ALA A 197 -17.82 -14.86 -15.96
CA ALA A 197 -18.61 -15.89 -15.28
C ALA A 197 -20.03 -15.42 -14.96
N PHE A 198 -20.21 -14.19 -14.50
CA PHE A 198 -21.54 -13.63 -14.23
C PHE A 198 -22.34 -13.39 -15.51
N LYS A 199 -21.67 -13.00 -16.60
CA LYS A 199 -22.34 -12.92 -17.91
C LYS A 199 -22.82 -14.30 -18.36
N ALA A 200 -21.97 -15.30 -18.33
CA ALA A 200 -22.30 -16.66 -18.69
C ALA A 200 -23.43 -17.25 -17.80
N ALA A 201 -23.40 -16.97 -16.50
CA ALA A 201 -24.46 -17.41 -15.59
C ALA A 201 -25.83 -16.85 -15.99
N ARG A 202 -25.90 -15.57 -16.37
CA ARG A 202 -27.15 -14.97 -16.88
C ARG A 202 -27.62 -15.61 -18.19
N ASP A 203 -26.70 -15.88 -19.12
CA ASP A 203 -27.01 -16.53 -20.41
C ASP A 203 -27.50 -17.99 -20.21
N LEU A 204 -27.17 -18.60 -19.06
CA LEU A 204 -27.57 -19.97 -18.68
C LEU A 204 -28.70 -20.02 -17.63
N ASP A 205 -29.36 -18.89 -17.35
CA ASP A 205 -30.43 -18.78 -16.35
C ASP A 205 -30.00 -19.21 -14.94
N ILE A 206 -28.70 -19.03 -14.60
CA ILE A 206 -28.16 -19.30 -13.27
C ILE A 206 -28.17 -18.00 -12.45
N ASP A 207 -28.68 -18.07 -11.22
CA ASP A 207 -28.65 -16.96 -10.27
C ASP A 207 -27.19 -16.60 -9.93
N PRO A 208 -26.74 -15.35 -10.18
CA PRO A 208 -25.38 -14.91 -9.87
C PRO A 208 -25.01 -15.03 -8.37
N VAL A 209 -25.98 -15.00 -7.46
CA VAL A 209 -25.73 -15.24 -6.03
C VAL A 209 -25.22 -16.66 -5.81
N LYS A 210 -25.87 -17.65 -6.43
CA LYS A 210 -25.45 -19.05 -6.38
C LYS A 210 -24.06 -19.29 -6.99
N VAL A 211 -23.67 -18.52 -7.99
CA VAL A 211 -22.31 -18.60 -8.58
C VAL A 211 -21.26 -18.35 -7.49
N VAL A 212 -21.43 -17.30 -6.67
CA VAL A 212 -20.50 -17.01 -5.59
C VAL A 212 -20.55 -18.10 -4.52
N ASP A 213 -21.75 -18.40 -3.99
CA ASP A 213 -21.90 -19.30 -2.84
C ASP A 213 -21.42 -20.74 -3.12
N ILE A 214 -21.55 -21.19 -4.35
CA ILE A 214 -21.12 -22.54 -4.74
C ILE A 214 -19.64 -22.59 -5.12
N LEU A 215 -19.13 -21.55 -5.84
CA LEU A 215 -17.83 -21.64 -6.47
C LEU A 215 -16.71 -20.99 -5.67
N GLU A 216 -17.01 -20.18 -4.64
CA GLU A 216 -15.97 -19.46 -3.89
C GLU A 216 -14.95 -20.40 -3.20
N ASN A 217 -15.36 -21.60 -2.82
CA ASN A 217 -14.50 -22.59 -2.19
C ASN A 217 -13.99 -23.68 -3.16
N GLY A 218 -14.35 -23.60 -4.44
CA GLY A 218 -13.91 -24.51 -5.48
C GLY A 218 -12.65 -24.02 -6.21
N ALA A 219 -12.20 -24.80 -7.19
CA ALA A 219 -11.03 -24.47 -8.02
C ALA A 219 -11.19 -23.15 -8.81
N GLY A 220 -12.40 -22.70 -9.09
CA GLY A 220 -12.71 -21.41 -9.70
C GLY A 220 -12.78 -20.25 -8.69
N GLY A 221 -12.56 -20.50 -7.40
CA GLY A 221 -12.61 -19.49 -6.35
C GLY A 221 -11.48 -18.48 -6.46
N SER A 222 -11.77 -17.25 -6.04
CA SER A 222 -10.77 -16.17 -5.93
C SER A 222 -11.25 -15.10 -4.96
N TRP A 223 -10.31 -14.31 -4.42
CA TRP A 223 -10.68 -13.14 -3.62
C TRP A 223 -11.63 -12.21 -4.37
N ALA A 224 -11.44 -12.06 -5.69
CA ALA A 224 -12.31 -11.26 -6.53
C ALA A 224 -13.74 -11.82 -6.56
N LEU A 225 -13.90 -13.14 -6.74
CA LEU A 225 -15.23 -13.77 -6.73
C LEU A 225 -15.91 -13.57 -5.37
N THR A 226 -15.23 -13.89 -4.27
CA THR A 226 -15.82 -13.81 -2.93
C THR A 226 -16.17 -12.37 -2.53
N ASN A 227 -15.28 -11.41 -2.78
CA ASN A 227 -15.47 -10.04 -2.29
C ASN A 227 -16.14 -9.12 -3.31
N LEU A 228 -15.64 -9.09 -4.55
CA LEU A 228 -16.18 -8.21 -5.59
C LEU A 228 -17.46 -8.81 -6.21
N GLY A 229 -17.52 -10.12 -6.38
CA GLY A 229 -18.72 -10.80 -6.87
C GLY A 229 -19.92 -10.55 -5.96
N ARG A 230 -19.77 -10.67 -4.64
CA ARG A 230 -20.85 -10.34 -3.68
C ARG A 230 -21.27 -8.86 -3.76
N ARG A 231 -20.34 -7.94 -3.92
CA ARG A 231 -20.65 -6.51 -4.08
C ARG A 231 -21.44 -6.25 -5.36
N ILE A 232 -21.02 -6.85 -6.48
CA ILE A 232 -21.73 -6.74 -7.76
C ILE A 232 -23.15 -7.27 -7.64
N ASN A 233 -23.36 -8.44 -7.02
CA ASN A 233 -24.67 -9.00 -6.77
C ASN A 233 -25.59 -8.11 -5.91
N ASN A 234 -24.99 -7.39 -4.95
CA ASN A 234 -25.70 -6.45 -4.09
C ASN A 234 -25.90 -5.06 -4.73
N GLY A 235 -25.51 -4.86 -5.98
CA GLY A 235 -25.58 -3.56 -6.67
C GLY A 235 -24.61 -2.51 -6.15
N ASP A 236 -23.62 -2.90 -5.30
CA ASP A 236 -22.57 -2.00 -4.83
C ASP A 236 -21.45 -1.90 -5.85
N LEU A 237 -21.59 -0.94 -6.75
CA LEU A 237 -20.61 -0.62 -7.78
C LEU A 237 -19.67 0.52 -7.42
N LYS A 238 -19.65 0.96 -6.15
CA LYS A 238 -18.70 1.98 -5.70
C LYS A 238 -17.26 1.48 -5.86
N PRO A 239 -16.36 2.28 -6.49
CA PRO A 239 -14.99 1.84 -6.70
C PRO A 239 -14.26 1.61 -5.36
N ALA A 240 -13.75 0.39 -5.15
CA ALA A 240 -12.80 0.09 -4.07
C ALA A 240 -11.35 0.33 -4.56
N PHE A 241 -11.10 -0.03 -5.81
CA PHE A 241 -9.86 0.25 -6.54
C PHE A 241 -10.24 0.71 -7.95
N SER A 242 -9.80 1.90 -8.36
CA SER A 242 -10.24 2.48 -9.63
C SER A 242 -9.59 1.81 -10.83
N ILE A 243 -10.30 1.75 -11.94
CA ILE A 243 -9.76 1.27 -13.24
C ILE A 243 -8.51 2.07 -13.65
N LYS A 244 -8.46 3.38 -13.32
CA LYS A 244 -7.28 4.22 -13.58
C LYS A 244 -6.04 3.71 -12.84
N HIS A 245 -6.18 3.32 -11.58
CA HIS A 245 -5.07 2.76 -10.80
C HIS A 245 -4.68 1.37 -11.30
N MET A 246 -5.65 0.51 -11.65
CA MET A 246 -5.36 -0.80 -12.25
C MET A 246 -4.60 -0.64 -13.57
N LEU A 247 -5.01 0.29 -14.43
CA LEU A 247 -4.32 0.58 -15.69
C LEU A 247 -2.87 1.07 -15.45
N LYS A 248 -2.68 1.96 -14.46
CA LYS A 248 -1.33 2.39 -14.06
C LYS A 248 -0.47 1.19 -13.63
N ASP A 249 -1.00 0.34 -12.77
CA ASP A 249 -0.27 -0.81 -12.26
C ASP A 249 0.05 -1.82 -13.37
N LEU A 250 -0.87 -2.07 -14.30
CA LEU A 250 -0.61 -2.95 -15.45
C LEU A 250 0.38 -2.36 -16.45
N ARG A 251 0.46 -1.02 -16.58
CA ARG A 251 1.54 -0.38 -17.36
C ARG A 251 2.90 -0.62 -16.73
N LEU A 252 3.01 -0.48 -15.40
CA LEU A 252 4.25 -0.83 -14.69
C LEU A 252 4.63 -2.30 -14.90
N VAL A 253 3.65 -3.21 -14.88
CA VAL A 253 3.90 -4.63 -15.21
C VAL A 253 4.49 -4.74 -16.62
N PHE A 254 3.81 -4.15 -17.61
CA PHE A 254 4.25 -4.24 -19.01
C PHE A 254 5.65 -3.66 -19.23
N GLU A 255 5.96 -2.50 -18.64
CA GLU A 255 7.25 -1.82 -18.76
C GLU A 255 8.43 -2.58 -18.12
N ASN A 256 8.15 -3.50 -17.19
CA ASN A 256 9.18 -4.23 -16.45
C ASN A 256 9.26 -5.72 -16.79
N LEU A 257 8.44 -6.21 -17.73
CA LEU A 257 8.58 -7.58 -18.25
C LEU A 257 9.51 -7.62 -19.45
N ASP A 258 10.22 -8.75 -19.58
CA ASP A 258 10.95 -9.07 -20.82
C ASP A 258 9.95 -9.53 -21.89
N HIS A 259 9.88 -8.80 -22.99
CA HIS A 259 8.97 -9.08 -24.12
C HIS A 259 9.66 -9.90 -25.23
N THR A 260 10.86 -10.41 -24.99
CA THR A 260 11.64 -11.18 -25.98
C THR A 260 11.40 -12.68 -25.88
N ALA A 261 10.57 -13.14 -24.95
CA ALA A 261 10.25 -14.55 -24.73
C ALA A 261 8.93 -14.97 -25.42
#